data_9de528eaeafa8d8e3774eba7dad2bea4
#
_entry.id   9de528eaeafa8d8e3774eba7dad2bea4
#
_cell.length_a   1.000
_cell.length_b   1.000
_cell.length_c   1.000
_cell.angle_alpha   90.00
_cell.angle_beta   90.00
_cell.angle_gamma   90.00
#
_symmetry.space_group_name_H-M   'P 1'
#
loop_
_entity.id
_entity.type
_entity.pdbx_description
1 polymer ?
#
loop_
_entity_poly.entity_id
_entity_poly.type
_entity_poly.pdbx_seq_one_letter_code
_entity_poly.pdbx_strand_id
1 'polypeptide(L)'
;MADAIRASVPRIMGLRLAFVALYIGLMMFSLLPLETVPRLLAGPDLMLALTLVWAIRRPELVPSPMLAVLFLFSDLLLMRPPGLLAALSLFLIHRLKRYSRAMRERTFLTEWLAASVTCAVILLSYRLGLVLFVLDRPQIAVTLSQLVATVAIYPAASVFSNLFFGLRRAAVGEVDNLGHRI
;
A
#
# COMPACT_ATOMS: atom_id res chain seq x y z
N MET A 1 19.30 -27.28 -5.87
CA MET A 1 18.13 -26.69 -5.16
C MET A 1 18.54 -25.67 -4.09
N ALA A 2 19.56 -25.93 -3.27
CA ALA A 2 20.07 -24.99 -2.26
C ALA A 2 20.66 -23.69 -2.87
N ASP A 3 21.29 -23.75 -4.04
CA ASP A 3 21.92 -22.60 -4.70
C ASP A 3 20.89 -21.65 -5.34
N ALA A 4 19.77 -22.16 -5.84
CA ALA A 4 18.67 -21.33 -6.35
C ALA A 4 17.98 -20.53 -5.21
N ILE A 5 17.85 -21.12 -4.03
CA ILE A 5 17.31 -20.45 -2.84
C ILE A 5 18.27 -19.36 -2.35
N ARG A 6 19.58 -19.61 -2.35
CA ARG A 6 20.61 -18.63 -1.97
C ARG A 6 20.67 -17.43 -2.92
N ALA A 7 20.46 -17.65 -4.22
CA ALA A 7 20.44 -16.57 -5.22
C ALA A 7 19.19 -15.69 -5.16
N SER A 8 18.07 -16.19 -4.62
CA SER A 8 16.80 -15.44 -4.52
C SER A 8 16.71 -14.52 -3.29
N VAL A 9 17.38 -14.89 -2.18
CA VAL A 9 17.37 -14.12 -0.93
C VAL A 9 17.90 -12.68 -1.11
N PRO A 10 19.06 -12.43 -1.74
CA PRO A 10 19.57 -11.06 -1.91
C PRO A 10 18.64 -10.20 -2.78
N ARG A 11 17.99 -10.79 -3.79
CA ARG A 11 17.00 -10.07 -4.63
C ARG A 11 15.77 -9.67 -3.85
N ILE A 12 15.22 -10.55 -3.02
CA ILE A 12 14.07 -10.25 -2.15
C ILE A 12 14.43 -9.13 -1.17
N MET A 13 15.59 -9.22 -0.54
CA MET A 13 16.08 -8.20 0.39
C MET A 13 16.28 -6.85 -0.31
N GLY A 14 16.87 -6.84 -1.51
CA GLY A 14 17.02 -5.62 -2.32
C GLY A 14 15.69 -4.98 -2.66
N LEU A 15 14.67 -5.76 -3.06
CA LEU A 15 13.35 -5.24 -3.36
C LEU A 15 12.63 -4.74 -2.10
N ARG A 16 12.79 -5.39 -0.94
CA ARG A 16 12.26 -4.88 0.33
C ARG A 16 12.88 -3.55 0.72
N LEU A 17 14.20 -3.43 0.60
CA LEU A 17 14.90 -2.17 0.84
C LEU A 17 14.46 -1.07 -0.13
N ALA A 18 14.29 -1.40 -1.40
CA ALA A 18 13.76 -0.47 -2.41
C ALA A 18 12.34 0.01 -2.07
N PHE A 19 11.46 -0.89 -1.59
CA PHE A 19 10.13 -0.52 -1.12
C PHE A 19 10.21 0.45 0.07
N VAL A 20 11.03 0.13 1.08
CA VAL A 20 11.21 0.99 2.27
C VAL A 20 11.74 2.35 1.87
N ALA A 21 12.78 2.41 1.00
CA ALA A 21 13.35 3.66 0.52
C ALA A 21 12.33 4.50 -0.25
N LEU A 22 11.54 3.87 -1.13
CA LEU A 22 10.49 4.55 -1.88
C LEU A 22 9.37 5.07 -0.97
N TYR A 23 8.95 4.25 0.00
CA TYR A 23 7.94 4.64 0.99
C TYR A 23 8.41 5.84 1.83
N ILE A 24 9.64 5.81 2.34
CA ILE A 24 10.25 6.92 3.08
C ILE A 24 10.40 8.15 2.19
N GLY A 25 10.81 8.00 0.94
CA GLY A 25 10.91 9.09 -0.02
C GLY A 25 9.56 9.78 -0.26
N LEU A 26 8.48 9.00 -0.46
CA LEU A 26 7.13 9.53 -0.60
C LEU A 26 6.64 10.20 0.69
N MET A 27 7.00 9.65 1.85
CA MET A 27 6.68 10.24 3.14
C MET A 27 7.39 11.59 3.33
N MET A 28 8.69 11.67 3.01
CA MET A 28 9.45 12.93 3.05
C MET A 28 8.87 13.95 2.07
N PHE A 29 8.50 13.52 0.87
CA PHE A 29 7.80 14.38 -0.09
C PHE A 29 6.48 14.93 0.46
N SER A 30 5.72 14.12 1.18
CA SER A 30 4.45 14.52 1.81
C SER A 30 4.62 15.51 2.96
N LEU A 31 5.82 15.59 3.56
CA LEU A 31 6.16 16.56 4.61
C LEU A 31 6.56 17.93 4.06
N LEU A 32 6.84 18.04 2.76
CA LEU A 32 7.16 19.33 2.15
C LEU A 32 5.93 20.25 2.18
N PRO A 33 6.04 21.47 2.69
CA PRO A 33 4.94 22.42 2.74
C PRO A 33 4.67 23.03 1.37
N LEU A 34 4.22 22.21 0.42
CA LEU A 34 3.97 22.63 -0.96
C LEU A 34 2.70 23.46 -1.11
N GLU A 35 1.83 23.47 -0.09
CA GLU A 35 0.57 24.19 -0.12
C GLU A 35 0.45 25.14 1.07
N THR A 36 0.19 26.39 0.75
CA THR A 36 0.02 27.48 1.73
C THR A 36 -1.45 27.83 1.98
N VAL A 37 -2.39 27.22 1.24
CA VAL A 37 -3.84 27.49 1.32
C VAL A 37 -4.58 26.27 1.85
N PRO A 38 -5.63 26.45 2.66
CA PRO A 38 -6.47 25.34 3.12
C PRO A 38 -6.98 24.49 1.96
N ARG A 39 -6.73 23.18 2.00
CA ARG A 39 -7.11 22.25 0.93
C ARG A 39 -8.62 22.09 0.86
N LEU A 40 -9.21 22.48 -0.25
CA LEU A 40 -10.58 22.10 -0.62
C LEU A 40 -10.62 20.64 -1.12
N LEU A 41 -9.52 20.17 -1.73
CA LEU A 41 -9.36 18.82 -2.27
C LEU A 41 -8.03 18.23 -1.77
N ALA A 42 -8.05 16.97 -1.37
CA ALA A 42 -6.83 16.25 -1.02
C ALA A 42 -6.23 15.56 -2.26
N GLY A 43 -4.90 15.57 -2.34
CA GLY A 43 -4.17 14.75 -3.31
C GLY A 43 -4.23 13.25 -2.98
N PRO A 44 -3.72 12.39 -3.89
CA PRO A 44 -3.69 10.95 -3.71
C PRO A 44 -2.77 10.54 -2.54
N ASP A 45 -3.16 9.52 -1.79
CA ASP A 45 -2.27 8.86 -0.83
C ASP A 45 -1.36 7.87 -1.58
N LEU A 46 -0.19 8.38 -2.01
CA LEU A 46 0.79 7.61 -2.77
C LEU A 46 1.38 6.45 -1.97
N MET A 47 1.54 6.61 -0.65
CA MET A 47 2.07 5.56 0.24
C MET A 47 1.10 4.39 0.31
N LEU A 48 -0.20 4.69 0.45
CA LEU A 48 -1.25 3.68 0.46
C LEU A 48 -1.37 3.01 -0.91
N ALA A 49 -1.40 3.77 -2.00
CA ALA A 49 -1.47 3.25 -3.37
C ALA A 49 -0.31 2.30 -3.67
N LEU A 50 0.93 2.71 -3.37
CA LEU A 50 2.13 1.90 -3.53
C LEU A 50 2.03 0.60 -2.73
N THR A 51 1.63 0.70 -1.46
CA THR A 51 1.50 -0.47 -0.57
C THR A 51 0.47 -1.46 -1.09
N LEU A 52 -0.68 -0.98 -1.58
CA LEU A 52 -1.73 -1.84 -2.16
C LEU A 52 -1.23 -2.58 -3.41
N VAL A 53 -0.52 -1.89 -4.32
CA VAL A 53 0.07 -2.52 -5.52
C VAL A 53 1.03 -3.66 -5.11
N TRP A 54 1.96 -3.38 -4.20
CA TRP A 54 2.95 -4.37 -3.78
C TRP A 54 2.33 -5.51 -2.98
N ALA A 55 1.36 -5.21 -2.11
CA ALA A 55 0.66 -6.23 -1.32
C ALA A 55 -0.16 -7.21 -2.17
N ILE A 56 -0.71 -6.75 -3.30
CA ILE A 56 -1.49 -7.61 -4.21
C ILE A 56 -0.55 -8.42 -5.12
N ARG A 57 0.45 -7.76 -5.71
CA ARG A 57 1.30 -8.39 -6.73
C ARG A 57 2.36 -9.30 -6.15
N ARG A 58 3.01 -8.89 -5.07
CA ARG A 58 4.11 -9.61 -4.42
C ARG A 58 4.01 -9.47 -2.89
N PRO A 59 3.04 -10.14 -2.25
CA PRO A 59 2.79 -10.05 -0.82
C PRO A 59 4.01 -10.43 0.05
N GLU A 60 4.92 -11.24 -0.48
CA GLU A 60 6.16 -11.65 0.15
C GLU A 60 7.18 -10.52 0.32
N LEU A 61 7.10 -9.49 -0.53
CA LEU A 61 8.01 -8.34 -0.48
C LEU A 61 7.65 -7.34 0.62
N VAL A 62 6.40 -7.33 1.06
CA VAL A 62 5.87 -6.38 2.06
C VAL A 62 5.36 -7.12 3.31
N PRO A 63 6.24 -7.73 4.14
CA PRO A 63 5.83 -8.44 5.34
C PRO A 63 5.09 -7.51 6.31
N SER A 64 4.10 -8.08 7.04
CA SER A 64 3.24 -7.28 7.95
C SER A 64 4.01 -6.49 9.00
N PRO A 65 5.07 -7.01 9.66
CA PRO A 65 5.83 -6.23 10.64
C PRO A 65 6.54 -5.02 10.02
N MET A 66 7.06 -5.14 8.80
CA MET A 66 7.66 -4.02 8.09
C MET A 66 6.63 -2.92 7.80
N LEU A 67 5.44 -3.31 7.32
CA LEU A 67 4.35 -2.37 7.09
C LEU A 67 3.87 -1.72 8.40
N ALA A 68 3.85 -2.46 9.51
CA ALA A 68 3.48 -1.94 10.83
C ALA A 68 4.38 -0.76 11.23
N VAL A 69 5.69 -0.95 11.12
CA VAL A 69 6.68 0.08 11.43
C VAL A 69 6.52 1.28 10.51
N LEU A 70 6.39 1.06 9.19
CA LEU A 70 6.26 2.15 8.21
C LEU A 70 4.98 2.97 8.40
N PHE A 71 3.84 2.33 8.58
CA PHE A 71 2.57 3.03 8.80
C PHE A 71 2.55 3.76 10.15
N LEU A 72 3.07 3.13 11.23
CA LEU A 72 3.15 3.78 12.53
C LEU A 72 4.07 5.02 12.46
N PHE A 73 5.21 4.89 11.80
CA PHE A 73 6.13 5.99 11.59
C PHE A 73 5.51 7.11 10.75
N SER A 74 4.73 6.75 9.72
CA SER A 74 3.94 7.68 8.92
C SER A 74 2.88 8.41 9.75
N ASP A 75 2.15 7.71 10.64
CA ASP A 75 1.16 8.33 11.52
C ASP A 75 1.80 9.37 12.43
N LEU A 76 2.97 9.05 13.02
CA LEU A 76 3.70 9.96 13.90
C LEU A 76 4.21 11.20 13.16
N LEU A 77 4.84 11.03 12.00
CA LEU A 77 5.43 12.15 11.26
C LEU A 77 4.39 13.06 10.60
N LEU A 78 3.27 12.49 10.16
CA LEU A 78 2.18 13.25 9.54
C LEU A 78 1.18 13.80 10.57
N MET A 79 1.53 13.77 11.86
CA MET A 79 0.70 14.28 12.96
C MET A 79 -0.72 13.69 12.97
N ARG A 80 -0.85 12.43 12.56
CA ARG A 80 -2.10 11.67 12.63
C ARG A 80 -2.22 10.99 13.99
N PRO A 81 -3.44 10.61 14.44
CA PRO A 81 -3.59 9.82 15.66
C PRO A 81 -2.74 8.53 15.56
N PRO A 82 -1.74 8.35 16.43
CA PRO A 82 -0.76 7.28 16.28
C PRO A 82 -1.44 5.91 16.36
N GLY A 83 -1.17 5.08 15.35
CA GLY A 83 -1.62 3.70 15.30
C GLY A 83 -3.03 3.50 14.70
N LEU A 84 -3.87 4.53 14.58
CA LEU A 84 -5.24 4.36 14.08
C LEU A 84 -5.23 3.95 12.60
N LEU A 85 -4.58 4.74 11.73
CA LEU A 85 -4.47 4.39 10.31
C LEU A 85 -3.58 3.15 10.12
N ALA A 86 -2.49 3.04 10.89
CA ALA A 86 -1.60 1.88 10.85
C ALA A 86 -2.33 0.57 11.13
N ALA A 87 -3.11 0.48 12.20
CA ALA A 87 -3.86 -0.73 12.56
C ALA A 87 -4.91 -1.11 11.51
N LEU A 88 -5.70 -0.13 11.05
CA LEU A 88 -6.72 -0.35 10.01
C LEU A 88 -6.10 -0.81 8.70
N SER A 89 -5.03 -0.14 8.27
CA SER A 89 -4.32 -0.49 7.03
C SER A 89 -3.70 -1.88 7.12
N LEU A 90 -3.03 -2.21 8.21
CA LEU A 90 -2.45 -3.54 8.41
C LEU A 90 -3.49 -4.64 8.37
N PHE A 91 -4.60 -4.47 9.07
CA PHE A 91 -5.68 -5.45 9.12
C PHE A 91 -6.25 -5.70 7.72
N LEU A 92 -6.60 -4.62 7.00
CA LEU A 92 -7.24 -4.73 5.69
C LEU A 92 -6.26 -5.20 4.61
N ILE A 93 -5.01 -4.74 4.65
CA ILE A 93 -3.97 -5.22 3.73
C ILE A 93 -3.66 -6.71 4.00
N HIS A 94 -3.66 -7.15 5.25
CA HIS A 94 -3.50 -8.57 5.56
C HIS A 94 -4.63 -9.43 4.97
N ARG A 95 -5.87 -8.96 5.07
CA ARG A 95 -7.04 -9.59 4.42
C ARG A 95 -6.89 -9.59 2.89
N LEU A 96 -6.50 -8.45 2.32
CA LEU A 96 -6.26 -8.31 0.89
C LEU A 96 -5.20 -9.28 0.38
N LYS A 97 -4.08 -9.45 1.09
CA LYS A 97 -3.02 -10.41 0.74
C LYS A 97 -3.51 -11.87 0.71
N ARG A 98 -4.40 -12.24 1.61
CA ARG A 98 -5.04 -13.57 1.58
C ARG A 98 -5.94 -13.72 0.36
N TYR A 99 -6.73 -12.70 0.07
CA TYR A 99 -7.64 -12.69 -1.08
C TYR A 99 -6.87 -12.63 -2.41
N SER A 100 -5.77 -11.89 -2.49
CA SER A 100 -4.95 -11.74 -3.70
C SER A 100 -4.36 -13.07 -4.17
N ARG A 101 -4.08 -14.01 -3.25
CA ARG A 101 -3.61 -15.35 -3.61
C ARG A 101 -4.66 -16.14 -4.41
N ALA A 102 -5.94 -15.95 -4.11
CA ALA A 102 -7.04 -16.55 -4.84
C ALA A 102 -7.36 -15.83 -6.17
N MET A 103 -6.85 -14.60 -6.34
CA MET A 103 -7.12 -13.74 -7.51
C MET A 103 -6.04 -13.78 -8.59
N ARG A 104 -5.03 -14.63 -8.50
CA ARG A 104 -3.86 -14.64 -9.40
C ARG A 104 -4.19 -14.81 -10.88
N GLU A 105 -5.29 -15.49 -11.18
CA GLU A 105 -5.75 -15.74 -12.54
C GLU A 105 -6.65 -14.63 -13.13
N ARG A 106 -6.93 -13.57 -12.37
CA ARG A 106 -7.93 -12.57 -12.75
C ARG A 106 -7.31 -11.35 -13.45
N THR A 107 -8.17 -10.61 -14.15
CA THR A 107 -7.80 -9.43 -14.94
C THR A 107 -7.28 -8.27 -14.08
N PHE A 108 -6.60 -7.29 -14.69
CA PHE A 108 -6.19 -6.04 -14.03
C PHE A 108 -7.37 -5.32 -13.37
N LEU A 109 -8.55 -5.39 -13.99
CA LEU A 109 -9.75 -4.75 -13.45
C LEU A 109 -10.12 -5.30 -12.07
N THR A 110 -10.04 -6.61 -11.86
CA THR A 110 -10.34 -7.21 -10.55
C THR A 110 -9.31 -6.83 -9.48
N GLU A 111 -8.03 -6.67 -9.86
CA GLU A 111 -6.98 -6.15 -8.98
C GLU A 111 -7.29 -4.72 -8.56
N TRP A 112 -7.59 -3.87 -9.54
CA TRP A 112 -7.91 -2.47 -9.32
C TRP A 112 -9.16 -2.30 -8.45
N LEU A 113 -10.22 -3.06 -8.72
CA LEU A 113 -11.43 -3.04 -7.89
C LEU A 113 -11.16 -3.49 -6.46
N ALA A 114 -10.39 -4.56 -6.25
CA ALA A 114 -10.03 -5.02 -4.91
C ALA A 114 -9.20 -3.98 -4.15
N ALA A 115 -8.24 -3.34 -4.82
CA ALA A 115 -7.46 -2.24 -4.25
C ALA A 115 -8.35 -1.05 -3.91
N SER A 116 -9.27 -0.67 -4.82
CA SER A 116 -10.20 0.45 -4.63
C SER A 116 -11.13 0.24 -3.45
N VAL A 117 -11.73 -0.95 -3.34
CA VAL A 117 -12.58 -1.31 -2.20
C VAL A 117 -11.78 -1.30 -0.90
N THR A 118 -10.57 -1.87 -0.90
CA THR A 118 -9.71 -1.86 0.29
C THR A 118 -9.35 -0.43 0.70
N CYS A 119 -8.97 0.43 -0.26
CA CYS A 119 -8.68 1.83 -0.02
C CYS A 119 -9.89 2.57 0.57
N ALA A 120 -11.08 2.36 -0.02
CA ALA A 120 -12.32 2.96 0.47
C ALA A 120 -12.63 2.54 1.92
N VAL A 121 -12.51 1.24 2.21
CA VAL A 121 -12.75 0.73 3.57
C VAL A 121 -11.73 1.30 4.56
N ILE A 122 -10.43 1.40 4.19
CA ILE A 122 -9.40 1.99 5.05
C ILE A 122 -9.77 3.46 5.38
N LEU A 123 -10.00 4.28 4.36
CA LEU A 123 -10.24 5.72 4.55
C LEU A 123 -11.55 5.99 5.29
N LEU A 124 -12.62 5.26 4.98
CA LEU A 124 -13.90 5.41 5.66
C LEU A 124 -13.85 4.91 7.10
N SER A 125 -13.18 3.78 7.36
CA SER A 125 -12.99 3.27 8.73
C SER A 125 -12.10 4.20 9.55
N TYR A 126 -11.05 4.77 8.94
CA TYR A 126 -10.22 5.78 9.59
C TYR A 126 -11.04 7.00 9.98
N ARG A 127 -11.86 7.52 9.06
CA ARG A 127 -12.77 8.63 9.35
C ARG A 127 -13.76 8.31 10.47
N LEU A 128 -14.33 7.10 10.46
CA LEU A 128 -15.22 6.63 11.52
C LEU A 128 -14.48 6.58 12.87
N GLY A 129 -13.24 6.09 12.88
CA GLY A 129 -12.39 6.11 14.07
C GLY A 129 -12.19 7.51 14.62
N LEU A 130 -11.91 8.50 13.78
CA LEU A 130 -11.78 9.90 14.20
C LEU A 130 -13.07 10.41 14.86
N VAL A 131 -14.24 10.03 14.33
CA VAL A 131 -15.54 10.39 14.93
C VAL A 131 -15.73 9.74 16.30
N LEU A 132 -15.42 8.44 16.42
CA LEU A 132 -15.60 7.69 17.67
C LEU A 132 -14.69 8.20 18.80
N PHE A 133 -13.49 8.64 18.46
CA PHE A 133 -12.53 9.19 19.42
C PHE A 133 -12.66 10.71 19.62
N VAL A 134 -13.69 11.34 19.01
CA VAL A 134 -13.96 12.80 19.11
C VAL A 134 -12.73 13.62 18.69
N LEU A 135 -12.01 13.16 17.68
CA LEU A 135 -10.83 13.83 17.12
C LEU A 135 -11.22 14.74 15.95
N ASP A 136 -10.39 15.75 15.70
CA ASP A 136 -10.56 16.62 14.54
C ASP A 136 -10.53 15.80 13.25
N ARG A 137 -11.51 16.06 12.40
CA ARG A 137 -11.69 15.33 11.14
C ARG A 137 -11.71 16.27 9.95
N PRO A 138 -11.05 15.92 8.86
CA PRO A 138 -11.16 16.67 7.62
C PRO A 138 -12.62 16.68 7.12
N GLN A 139 -12.97 17.67 6.32
CA GLN A 139 -14.27 17.71 5.65
C GLN A 139 -14.47 16.44 4.81
N ILE A 140 -15.72 16.01 4.66
CA ILE A 140 -16.03 14.78 3.91
C ILE A 140 -15.57 14.88 2.44
N ALA A 141 -15.66 16.08 1.86
CA ALA A 141 -15.19 16.35 0.49
C ALA A 141 -13.68 16.06 0.33
N VAL A 142 -12.87 16.40 1.34
CA VAL A 142 -11.43 16.14 1.37
C VAL A 142 -11.16 14.63 1.43
N THR A 143 -11.90 13.88 2.25
CA THR A 143 -11.75 12.42 2.32
C THR A 143 -12.17 11.74 1.02
N LEU A 144 -13.27 12.17 0.41
CA LEU A 144 -13.75 11.61 -0.85
C LEU A 144 -12.82 11.97 -2.02
N SER A 145 -12.31 13.19 -2.09
CA SER A 145 -11.33 13.58 -3.12
C SER A 145 -10.03 12.78 -2.98
N GLN A 146 -9.55 12.55 -1.76
CA GLN A 146 -8.39 11.68 -1.49
C GLN A 146 -8.65 10.25 -1.97
N LEU A 147 -9.82 9.69 -1.68
CA LEU A 147 -10.21 8.36 -2.15
C LEU A 147 -10.18 8.27 -3.68
N VAL A 148 -10.89 9.18 -4.35
CA VAL A 148 -10.95 9.21 -5.82
C VAL A 148 -9.56 9.37 -6.43
N ALA A 149 -8.76 10.30 -5.92
CA ALA A 149 -7.40 10.54 -6.39
C ALA A 149 -6.50 9.30 -6.17
N THR A 150 -6.61 8.63 -5.02
CA THR A 150 -5.81 7.42 -4.70
C THR A 150 -6.20 6.25 -5.60
N VAL A 151 -7.49 6.06 -5.86
CA VAL A 151 -8.00 5.04 -6.79
C VAL A 151 -7.57 5.34 -8.23
N ALA A 152 -7.60 6.60 -8.64
CA ALA A 152 -7.20 7.02 -9.98
C ALA A 152 -5.69 6.87 -10.23
N ILE A 153 -4.84 7.11 -9.21
CA ILE A 153 -3.38 6.98 -9.33
C ILE A 153 -2.90 5.51 -9.29
N TYR A 154 -3.73 4.59 -8.81
CA TYR A 154 -3.37 3.18 -8.68
C TYR A 154 -2.84 2.54 -9.97
N PRO A 155 -3.47 2.72 -11.16
CA PRO A 155 -2.93 2.21 -12.44
C PRO A 155 -1.52 2.73 -12.71
N ALA A 156 -1.27 4.03 -12.49
CA ALA A 156 0.04 4.62 -12.69
C ALA A 156 1.09 4.04 -11.71
N ALA A 157 0.75 3.91 -10.43
CA ALA A 157 1.60 3.26 -9.43
C ALA A 157 1.90 1.80 -9.79
N SER A 158 0.93 1.12 -10.38
CA SER A 158 1.02 -0.26 -10.87
C SER A 158 1.99 -0.39 -12.05
N VAL A 159 1.89 0.51 -13.03
CA VAL A 159 2.81 0.57 -14.19
C VAL A 159 4.21 0.94 -13.72
N PHE A 160 4.37 1.95 -12.89
CA PHE A 160 5.64 2.35 -12.29
C PHE A 160 6.33 1.17 -11.58
N SER A 161 5.61 0.47 -10.70
CA SER A 161 6.14 -0.68 -9.97
C SER A 161 6.56 -1.82 -10.90
N ASN A 162 5.84 -2.02 -12.01
CA ASN A 162 6.21 -3.03 -13.00
C ASN A 162 7.47 -2.65 -13.80
N LEU A 163 7.57 -1.39 -14.25
CA LEU A 163 8.69 -0.91 -15.07
C LEU A 163 10.00 -0.87 -14.28
N PHE A 164 9.99 -0.34 -13.06
CA PHE A 164 11.21 -0.13 -12.27
C PHE A 164 11.63 -1.35 -11.44
N PHE A 165 10.67 -2.15 -10.97
CA PHE A 165 10.95 -3.26 -10.05
C PHE A 165 10.56 -4.63 -10.62
N GLY A 166 10.04 -4.67 -11.85
CA GLY A 166 9.63 -5.91 -12.48
C GLY A 166 8.51 -6.64 -11.73
N LEU A 167 7.66 -5.89 -11.01
CA LEU A 167 6.54 -6.43 -10.24
C LEU A 167 5.39 -6.87 -11.15
N ARG A 168 5.66 -7.93 -11.93
CA ARG A 168 4.62 -8.61 -12.69
C ARG A 168 3.77 -9.46 -11.76
N ARG A 169 2.55 -9.73 -12.16
CA ARG A 169 1.74 -10.76 -11.51
C ARG A 169 2.46 -12.09 -11.62
N ALA A 170 2.46 -12.87 -10.54
CA ALA A 170 2.92 -14.25 -10.61
C ALA A 170 1.99 -15.01 -11.58
N ALA A 171 2.57 -15.65 -12.61
CA ALA A 171 1.82 -16.52 -13.50
C ALA A 171 1.44 -17.80 -12.77
N VAL A 172 0.31 -18.42 -13.20
CA VAL A 172 -0.12 -19.74 -12.70
C VAL A 172 1.00 -20.75 -12.94
N GLY A 173 1.47 -21.42 -11.87
CA GLY A 173 2.58 -22.38 -11.94
C GLY A 173 3.97 -21.79 -11.71
N GLU A 174 4.09 -20.49 -11.50
CA GLU A 174 5.35 -19.89 -11.06
C GLU A 174 5.64 -20.31 -9.61
N VAL A 175 6.76 -20.96 -9.43
CA VAL A 175 7.24 -21.40 -8.11
C VAL A 175 7.69 -20.16 -7.36
N ASP A 176 7.22 -19.98 -6.12
CA ASP A 176 7.71 -18.91 -5.25
C ASP A 176 9.24 -18.99 -5.15
N ASN A 177 9.91 -17.85 -4.97
CA ASN A 177 11.39 -17.81 -4.82
C ASN A 177 11.90 -18.67 -3.64
N LEU A 178 11.01 -19.27 -2.86
CA LEU A 178 11.27 -20.25 -1.81
C LEU A 178 10.99 -21.70 -2.24
N GLY A 179 10.63 -21.95 -3.52
CA GLY A 179 10.41 -23.28 -4.05
C GLY A 179 9.03 -23.90 -3.74
N HIS A 180 8.13 -23.15 -3.16
CA HIS A 180 6.76 -23.62 -2.94
C HIS A 180 5.91 -23.32 -4.19
N ARG A 181 5.14 -24.31 -4.65
CA ARG A 181 4.09 -24.10 -5.64
C ARG A 181 3.07 -23.12 -5.04
N ILE A 182 2.92 -22.00 -5.70
CA ILE A 182 2.02 -20.94 -5.28
C ILE A 182 0.66 -21.17 -5.95
#